data_1b95a11477c84e421f3152bc5b96c0f9
#
_entry.id   1b95a11477c84e421f3152bc5b96c0f9
#
_cell.length_a   1.000
_cell.length_b   1.000
_cell.length_c   1.000
_cell.angle_alpha   90.00
_cell.angle_beta   90.00
_cell.angle_gamma   90.00
#
_symmetry.space_group_name_H-M   'P 1'
#
loop_
_entity.id
_entity.type
_entity.pdbx_description
1 polymer ?
#
loop_
_entity_poly.entity_id
_entity_poly.type
_entity_poly.pdbx_seq_one_letter_code
_entity_poly.pdbx_strand_id
1 'polypeptide(L)'
;MKKEIIACALLLTLAASCVCNIRYLNRLCTQLDDAAAQAEACCAAHDTDSAAEALRTAAERWHAAEGYAHCMLPHESTDAVTEGFCQAVRALESGAPSAAADIALLRLRIQGLADGERVTL
;
A
#
# COMPACT_ATOMS: atom_id res chain seq x y z
N MET A 1 -9.85 -22.13 -37.00
CA MET A 1 -9.72 -22.81 -35.72
C MET A 1 -8.46 -22.38 -34.90
N LYS A 2 -7.29 -22.28 -35.51
CA LYS A 2 -6.09 -21.84 -34.79
C LYS A 2 -6.20 -20.40 -34.28
N LYS A 3 -6.83 -19.50 -35.02
CA LYS A 3 -6.99 -18.10 -34.61
C LYS A 3 -7.90 -17.94 -33.40
N GLU A 4 -8.93 -18.78 -33.28
CA GLU A 4 -9.86 -18.76 -32.16
C GLU A 4 -9.19 -19.26 -30.88
N ILE A 5 -8.35 -20.30 -30.99
CA ILE A 5 -7.59 -20.86 -29.88
C ILE A 5 -6.59 -19.84 -29.37
N ILE A 6 -5.90 -19.15 -30.27
CA ILE A 6 -4.94 -18.10 -29.91
C ILE A 6 -5.64 -16.94 -29.20
N ALA A 7 -6.81 -16.51 -29.72
CA ALA A 7 -7.59 -15.44 -29.10
C ALA A 7 -8.07 -15.82 -27.72
N CYS A 8 -8.57 -17.04 -27.53
CA CYS A 8 -8.98 -17.56 -26.23
C CYS A 8 -7.80 -17.64 -25.26
N ALA A 9 -6.64 -18.11 -25.72
CA ALA A 9 -5.43 -18.19 -24.90
C ALA A 9 -4.98 -16.80 -24.45
N LEU A 10 -5.02 -15.81 -25.34
CA LEU A 10 -4.67 -14.42 -25.01
C LEU A 10 -5.63 -13.83 -24.00
N LEU A 11 -6.93 -14.05 -24.15
CA LEU A 11 -7.94 -13.57 -23.21
C LEU A 11 -7.77 -14.21 -21.83
N LEU A 12 -7.50 -15.50 -21.78
CA LEU A 12 -7.26 -16.21 -20.52
C LEU A 12 -5.99 -15.71 -19.84
N THR A 13 -4.93 -15.45 -20.60
CA THR A 13 -3.68 -14.90 -20.07
C THR A 13 -3.89 -13.51 -19.49
N LEU A 14 -4.65 -12.66 -20.19
CA LEU A 14 -5.00 -11.31 -19.70
C LEU A 14 -5.83 -11.39 -18.42
N ALA A 15 -6.84 -12.26 -18.38
CA ALA A 15 -7.68 -12.44 -17.21
C ALA A 15 -6.86 -12.95 -16.00
N ALA A 16 -5.98 -13.92 -16.22
CA ALA A 16 -5.10 -14.44 -15.18
C ALA A 16 -4.14 -13.36 -14.66
N SER A 17 -3.59 -12.54 -15.58
CA SER A 17 -2.72 -11.42 -15.21
C SER A 17 -3.45 -10.40 -14.35
N CYS A 18 -4.69 -10.05 -14.71
CA CYS A 18 -5.52 -9.13 -13.93
C CYS A 18 -5.80 -9.65 -12.53
N VAL A 19 -6.15 -10.94 -12.40
CA VAL A 19 -6.41 -11.57 -11.10
C VAL A 19 -5.15 -11.58 -10.23
N CYS A 20 -4.01 -11.96 -10.81
CA CYS A 20 -2.73 -11.95 -10.10
C CYS A 20 -2.35 -10.54 -9.63
N ASN A 21 -2.59 -9.56 -10.47
CA ASN A 21 -2.36 -8.15 -10.21
C ASN A 21 -3.16 -7.66 -9.00
N ILE A 22 -4.45 -7.95 -9.02
CA ILE A 22 -5.37 -7.59 -7.93
C ILE A 22 -4.95 -8.24 -6.62
N ARG A 23 -4.62 -9.53 -6.67
CA ARG A 23 -4.15 -10.25 -5.48
C ARG A 23 -2.86 -9.68 -4.94
N TYR A 24 -1.93 -9.33 -5.82
CA TYR A 24 -0.66 -8.71 -5.44
C TYR A 24 -0.89 -7.38 -4.73
N LEU A 25 -1.71 -6.51 -5.30
CA LEU A 25 -2.02 -5.20 -4.72
C LEU A 25 -2.78 -5.32 -3.41
N ASN A 26 -3.76 -6.22 -3.32
CA ASN A 26 -4.49 -6.48 -2.08
C ASN A 26 -3.56 -6.99 -0.98
N ARG A 27 -2.65 -7.90 -1.32
CA ARG A 27 -1.68 -8.43 -0.36
C ARG A 27 -0.73 -7.33 0.11
N LEU A 28 -0.27 -6.50 -0.81
CA LEU A 28 0.59 -5.36 -0.51
C LEU A 28 -0.12 -4.39 0.44
N CYS A 29 -1.36 -4.00 0.12
CA CYS A 29 -2.15 -3.10 0.96
C CYS A 29 -2.38 -3.67 2.35
N THR A 30 -2.67 -4.97 2.45
CA THR A 30 -2.86 -5.66 3.73
C THR A 30 -1.57 -5.63 4.55
N GLN A 31 -0.43 -5.92 3.93
CA GLN A 31 0.87 -5.89 4.60
C GLN A 31 1.22 -4.49 5.08
N LEU A 32 0.96 -3.47 4.26
CA LEU A 32 1.22 -2.08 4.64
C LEU A 32 0.31 -1.63 5.77
N ASP A 33 -0.97 -1.98 5.72
CA ASP A 33 -1.93 -1.64 6.78
C ASP A 33 -1.59 -2.34 8.09
N ASP A 34 -1.21 -3.62 8.04
CA ASP A 34 -0.79 -4.37 9.22
C ASP A 34 0.45 -3.75 9.87
N ALA A 35 1.43 -3.35 9.05
CA ALA A 35 2.63 -2.68 9.55
C ALA A 35 2.30 -1.33 10.18
N ALA A 36 1.40 -0.56 9.58
CA ALA A 36 0.95 0.71 10.13
C ALA A 36 0.16 0.51 11.43
N ALA A 37 -0.66 -0.54 11.51
CA ALA A 37 -1.37 -0.89 12.75
C ALA A 37 -0.40 -1.26 13.86
N GLN A 38 0.66 -2.00 13.54
CA GLN A 38 1.73 -2.34 14.48
C GLN A 38 2.45 -1.08 14.96
N ALA A 39 2.75 -0.15 14.06
CA ALA A 39 3.35 1.13 14.41
C ALA A 39 2.44 1.94 15.33
N GLU A 40 1.14 1.94 15.08
CA GLU A 40 0.15 2.59 15.94
C GLU A 40 0.16 2.01 17.34
N ALA A 41 0.18 0.67 17.45
CA ALA A 41 0.23 -0.03 18.75
C ALA A 41 1.51 0.29 19.50
N CYS A 42 2.66 0.30 18.80
CA CYS A 42 3.94 0.67 19.39
C CYS A 42 3.95 2.13 19.89
N CYS A 43 3.33 3.01 19.11
CA CYS A 43 3.20 4.42 19.46
C CYS A 43 2.36 4.59 20.72
N ALA A 44 1.26 3.85 20.85
CA ALA A 44 0.41 3.86 22.02
C ALA A 44 1.14 3.32 23.27
N ALA A 45 2.09 2.40 23.08
CA ALA A 45 2.92 1.85 24.15
C ALA A 45 4.16 2.73 24.44
N HIS A 46 4.27 3.89 23.82
CA HIS A 46 5.41 4.83 23.92
C HIS A 46 6.73 4.24 23.40
N ASP A 47 6.66 3.22 22.54
CA ASP A 47 7.83 2.62 21.90
C ASP A 47 7.97 3.20 20.48
N THR A 48 8.47 4.43 20.42
CA THR A 48 8.60 5.17 19.15
C THR A 48 9.67 4.58 18.24
N ASP A 49 10.70 3.95 18.79
CA ASP A 49 11.76 3.33 17.99
C ASP A 49 11.23 2.15 17.20
N SER A 50 10.46 1.26 17.84
CA SER A 50 9.82 0.13 17.15
C SER A 50 8.78 0.58 16.15
N ALA A 51 8.03 1.64 16.47
CA ALA A 51 7.05 2.22 15.54
C ALA A 51 7.74 2.76 14.29
N ALA A 52 8.84 3.49 14.46
CA ALA A 52 9.60 4.04 13.34
C ALA A 52 10.18 2.93 12.46
N GLU A 53 10.71 1.88 13.06
CA GLU A 53 11.27 0.74 12.35
C GLU A 53 10.20 0.02 11.52
N ALA A 54 9.03 -0.22 12.10
CA ALA A 54 7.91 -0.85 11.42
C ALA A 54 7.48 -0.03 10.20
N LEU A 55 7.37 1.29 10.36
CA LEU A 55 7.00 2.19 9.25
C LEU A 55 8.07 2.27 8.19
N ARG A 56 9.35 2.28 8.57
CA ARG A 56 10.45 2.30 7.59
C ARG A 56 10.44 1.03 6.74
N THR A 57 10.23 -0.12 7.36
CA THR A 57 10.13 -1.40 6.63
C THR A 57 8.95 -1.38 5.66
N ALA A 58 7.80 -0.87 6.11
CA ALA A 58 6.63 -0.74 5.25
C ALA A 58 6.88 0.26 4.10
N ALA A 59 7.53 1.38 4.38
CA ALA A 59 7.88 2.38 3.38
C ALA A 59 8.82 1.81 2.31
N GLU A 60 9.79 0.99 2.71
CA GLU A 60 10.69 0.30 1.77
C GLU A 60 9.92 -0.64 0.84
N ARG A 61 8.96 -1.40 1.39
CA ARG A 61 8.10 -2.26 0.58
C ARG A 61 7.26 -1.45 -0.40
N TRP A 62 6.72 -0.33 0.05
CA TRP A 62 5.96 0.57 -0.81
C TRP A 62 6.83 1.14 -1.92
N HIS A 63 8.03 1.59 -1.60
CA HIS A 63 8.96 2.12 -2.59
C HIS A 63 9.32 1.08 -3.65
N ALA A 64 9.53 -0.17 -3.25
CA ALA A 64 9.81 -1.24 -4.19
C ALA A 64 8.66 -1.52 -5.15
N ALA A 65 7.42 -1.31 -4.69
CA ALA A 65 6.21 -1.53 -5.48
C ALA A 65 5.70 -0.26 -6.18
N GLU A 66 6.26 0.90 -5.87
CA GLU A 66 5.73 2.21 -6.30
C GLU A 66 5.67 2.34 -7.81
N GLY A 67 6.71 1.92 -8.52
CA GLY A 67 6.74 1.95 -9.98
C GLY A 67 5.61 1.13 -10.60
N TYR A 68 5.36 -0.05 -10.06
CA TYR A 68 4.28 -0.90 -10.49
C TYR A 68 2.92 -0.29 -10.15
N ALA A 69 2.78 0.24 -8.95
CA ALA A 69 1.53 0.88 -8.49
C ALA A 69 1.19 2.10 -9.34
N HIS A 70 2.18 2.89 -9.73
CA HIS A 70 1.97 4.06 -10.61
C HIS A 70 1.43 3.67 -11.97
N CYS A 71 1.77 2.49 -12.47
CA CYS A 71 1.25 1.98 -13.75
C CYS A 71 -0.21 1.54 -13.65
N MET A 72 -0.63 1.05 -12.49
CA MET A 72 -1.92 0.39 -12.30
C MET A 72 -2.97 1.23 -11.55
N LEU A 73 -2.53 2.21 -10.77
CA LEU A 73 -3.40 2.98 -9.89
C LEU A 73 -3.32 4.48 -10.22
N PRO A 74 -4.34 5.27 -9.87
CA PRO A 74 -4.29 6.71 -10.06
C PRO A 74 -3.12 7.33 -9.29
N HIS A 75 -2.45 8.29 -9.93
CA HIS A 75 -1.31 8.99 -9.33
C HIS A 75 -1.64 9.67 -8.00
N GLU A 76 -2.84 10.24 -7.90
CA GLU A 76 -3.28 10.90 -6.67
C GLU A 76 -3.28 9.95 -5.47
N SER A 77 -3.77 8.72 -5.68
CA SER A 77 -3.84 7.71 -4.63
C SER A 77 -2.45 7.23 -4.21
N THR A 78 -1.59 6.97 -5.20
CA THR A 78 -0.22 6.50 -4.92
C THR A 78 0.62 7.60 -4.27
N ASP A 79 0.50 8.82 -4.73
CA ASP A 79 1.21 9.97 -4.16
C ASP A 79 0.76 10.26 -2.74
N ALA A 80 -0.55 10.10 -2.45
CA ALA A 80 -1.08 10.28 -1.10
C ALA A 80 -0.49 9.26 -0.12
N VAL A 81 -0.32 8.01 -0.54
CA VAL A 81 0.29 6.98 0.29
C VAL A 81 1.78 7.28 0.53
N THR A 82 2.50 7.65 -0.52
CA THR A 82 3.93 8.01 -0.43
C THR A 82 4.13 9.17 0.55
N GLU A 83 3.33 10.22 0.39
CA GLU A 83 3.38 11.39 1.27
C GLU A 83 3.02 11.02 2.71
N GLY A 84 2.02 10.15 2.89
CA GLY A 84 1.61 9.67 4.20
C GLY A 84 2.73 8.93 4.92
N PHE A 85 3.48 8.08 4.23
CA PHE A 85 4.64 7.40 4.80
C PHE A 85 5.72 8.40 5.22
N CYS A 86 6.03 9.35 4.36
CA CYS A 86 7.04 10.38 4.67
C CYS A 86 6.65 11.20 5.89
N GLN A 87 5.40 11.62 5.98
CA GLN A 87 4.90 12.41 7.11
C GLN A 87 4.94 11.61 8.42
N ALA A 88 4.47 10.37 8.39
CA ALA A 88 4.41 9.51 9.58
C ALA A 88 5.81 9.18 10.10
N VAL A 89 6.74 8.80 9.22
CA VAL A 89 8.12 8.49 9.60
C VAL A 89 8.80 9.73 10.17
N ARG A 90 8.63 10.88 9.52
CA ARG A 90 9.21 12.14 9.98
C ARG A 90 8.67 12.55 11.36
N ALA A 91 7.35 12.38 11.58
CA ALA A 91 6.72 12.68 12.84
C ALA A 91 7.28 11.80 13.98
N LEU A 92 7.48 10.50 13.72
CA LEU A 92 8.05 9.58 14.68
C LEU A 92 9.52 9.91 14.99
N GLU A 93 10.31 10.22 13.98
CA GLU A 93 11.71 10.56 14.14
C GLU A 93 11.92 11.85 14.93
N SER A 94 11.03 12.83 14.75
CA SER A 94 11.08 14.11 15.46
C SER A 94 10.39 14.08 16.83
N GLY A 95 9.72 12.97 17.16
CA GLY A 95 8.98 12.84 18.42
C GLY A 95 7.75 13.74 18.47
N ALA A 96 7.16 14.06 17.31
CA ALA A 96 5.99 14.93 17.25
C ALA A 96 4.77 14.30 17.91
N PRO A 97 3.96 15.06 18.67
CA PRO A 97 2.75 14.51 19.29
C PRO A 97 1.69 14.10 18.29
N SER A 98 1.79 14.54 17.03
CA SER A 98 0.86 14.19 15.95
C SER A 98 1.19 12.85 15.30
N ALA A 99 2.24 12.14 15.73
CA ALA A 99 2.68 10.90 15.08
C ALA A 99 1.56 9.86 14.97
N ALA A 100 0.81 9.64 16.05
CA ALA A 100 -0.30 8.68 16.04
C ALA A 100 -1.39 9.07 15.04
N ALA A 101 -1.72 10.36 14.95
CA ALA A 101 -2.69 10.87 13.99
C ALA A 101 -2.19 10.72 12.56
N ASP A 102 -0.92 10.95 12.32
CA ASP A 102 -0.30 10.79 10.99
C ASP A 102 -0.33 9.32 10.55
N ILE A 103 -0.08 8.38 11.47
CA ILE A 103 -0.17 6.95 11.19
C ILE A 103 -1.62 6.56 10.87
N ALA A 104 -2.59 7.06 11.63
CA ALA A 104 -4.00 6.80 11.40
C ALA A 104 -4.43 7.30 10.02
N LEU A 105 -3.98 8.48 9.63
CA LEU A 105 -4.25 9.04 8.30
C LEU A 105 -3.63 8.18 7.20
N LEU A 106 -2.39 7.73 7.41
CA LEU A 106 -1.71 6.82 6.47
C LEU A 106 -2.53 5.54 6.26
N ARG A 107 -3.04 4.95 7.35
CA ARG A 107 -3.88 3.75 7.25
C ARG A 107 -5.14 4.00 6.43
N LEU A 108 -5.79 5.15 6.62
CA LEU A 108 -6.97 5.53 5.82
C LEU A 108 -6.63 5.64 4.34
N ARG A 109 -5.48 6.20 4.01
CA ARG A 109 -5.02 6.33 2.62
C ARG A 109 -4.74 4.96 2.00
N ILE A 110 -4.13 4.03 2.76
CA ILE A 110 -3.89 2.66 2.31
C ILE A 110 -5.21 1.93 2.09
N GLN A 111 -6.14 2.05 3.00
CA GLN A 111 -7.47 1.45 2.89
C GLN A 111 -8.24 2.01 1.69
N GLY A 112 -8.13 3.32 1.47
CA GLY A 112 -8.72 3.98 0.29
C GLY A 112 -8.16 3.44 -1.02
N LEU A 113 -6.87 3.14 -1.05
CA LEU A 113 -6.22 2.54 -2.20
C LEU A 113 -6.79 1.14 -2.49
N ALA A 114 -6.94 0.33 -1.45
CA ALA A 114 -7.51 -1.02 -1.57
C ALA A 114 -8.97 -0.99 -1.99
N ASP A 115 -9.75 -0.06 -1.45
CA ASP A 115 -11.17 0.10 -1.78
C ASP A 115 -11.36 0.60 -3.21
N GLY A 116 -10.52 1.51 -3.66
CA GLY A 116 -10.52 1.99 -5.04
C GLY A 116 -10.29 0.87 -6.04
N GLU A 117 -9.43 -0.07 -5.69
CA GLU A 117 -9.15 -1.25 -6.50
C GLU A 117 -10.35 -2.19 -6.60
N ARG A 118 -11.08 -2.37 -5.51
CA ARG A 118 -12.30 -3.18 -5.50
C ARG A 118 -13.40 -2.60 -6.38
N VAL A 119 -13.50 -1.29 -6.43
CA VAL A 119 -14.52 -0.59 -7.23
C VAL A 119 -14.27 -0.73 -8.72
N THR A 120 -13.01 -0.90 -9.13
CA THR A 120 -12.66 -1.07 -10.54
C THR A 120 -12.97 -2.49 -11.07
N LEU A 121 -13.39 -3.36 -10.20
CA LEU A 121 -13.79 -4.72 -10.55
C LEU A 121 -15.30 -4.86 -10.65
#